data_1aa178151d347543e3102e54ef51b1e8
#
_entry.id   1aa178151d347543e3102e54ef51b1e8
#
_cell.length_a   1.000
_cell.length_b   1.000
_cell.length_c   1.000
_cell.angle_alpha   90.00
_cell.angle_beta   90.00
_cell.angle_gamma   90.00
#
_symmetry.space_group_name_H-M   'P 1'
#
loop_
_entity.id
_entity.type
_entity.pdbx_description
1 polymer ?
#
loop_
_entity_poly.entity_id
_entity_poly.type
_entity_poly.pdbx_seq_one_letter_code
_entity_poly.pdbx_strand_id
1 'polypeptide(L)'
;MGISMSAQSIYDFKVKNMDGKEVSLSEYKGKVLLIVNTATKCGFTPQYEELQALYEKYKDKGLVILDFPCNQFGGQAPGDIASIHEFCTSKYSTTFPQFDKIDVNGENESPLFAYLKSKQGFKGFGNGQQAQFMDNMMKKQDPDYASKPDVKWNFTKFLVDSKGEVVARFEPTVSMNFVSTVVSSKLY
;
A
#
# COMPACT_ATOMS: atom_id res chain seq x y z
N MET A 1 -9.82 -30.69 14.36
CA MET A 1 -10.55 -29.58 13.72
C MET A 1 -9.83 -28.29 14.09
N GLY A 2 -8.98 -27.79 13.19
CA GLY A 2 -8.36 -26.50 13.39
C GLY A 2 -9.38 -25.41 13.14
N ILE A 3 -9.77 -24.71 14.21
CA ILE A 3 -10.51 -23.46 14.06
C ILE A 3 -9.52 -22.49 13.45
N SER A 4 -9.65 -22.22 12.17
CA SER A 4 -8.97 -21.10 11.54
C SER A 4 -9.48 -19.85 12.24
N MET A 5 -8.70 -19.33 13.17
CA MET A 5 -8.96 -18.01 13.73
C MET A 5 -8.68 -17.01 12.64
N SER A 6 -9.74 -16.54 11.96
CA SER A 6 -9.61 -15.39 11.07
C SER A 6 -9.04 -14.22 11.87
N ALA A 7 -8.04 -13.53 11.33
CA ALA A 7 -7.51 -12.33 11.96
C ALA A 7 -8.66 -11.35 12.20
N GLN A 8 -8.77 -10.87 13.44
CA GLN A 8 -9.85 -9.97 13.88
C GLN A 8 -9.42 -8.51 13.87
N SER A 9 -8.11 -8.24 13.77
CA SER A 9 -7.53 -6.92 13.84
C SER A 9 -6.32 -6.83 12.92
N ILE A 10 -6.07 -5.63 12.43
CA ILE A 10 -4.84 -5.32 11.69
C ILE A 10 -3.59 -5.66 12.51
N TYR A 11 -3.68 -5.58 13.81
CA TYR A 11 -2.56 -5.81 14.73
C TYR A 11 -2.19 -7.28 14.91
N ASP A 12 -2.99 -8.20 14.38
CA ASP A 12 -2.71 -9.63 14.43
C ASP A 12 -1.73 -10.08 13.34
N PHE A 13 -1.40 -9.19 12.40
CA PHE A 13 -0.52 -9.53 11.28
C PHE A 13 0.94 -9.27 11.61
N LYS A 14 1.79 -10.15 11.09
CA LYS A 14 3.24 -10.02 11.11
C LYS A 14 3.75 -9.90 9.68
N VAL A 15 4.74 -9.07 9.47
CA VAL A 15 5.37 -8.83 8.17
C VAL A 15 6.88 -8.94 8.32
N LYS A 16 7.59 -9.19 7.22
CA LYS A 16 9.06 -9.23 7.26
C LYS A 16 9.63 -7.86 6.94
N ASN A 17 10.58 -7.42 7.77
CA ASN A 17 11.36 -6.22 7.46
C ASN A 17 12.43 -6.53 6.39
N MET A 18 13.25 -5.55 6.06
CA MET A 18 14.30 -5.68 5.04
C MET A 18 15.36 -6.74 5.39
N ASP A 19 15.52 -7.06 6.67
CA ASP A 19 16.47 -8.06 7.14
C ASP A 19 15.85 -9.47 7.22
N GLY A 20 14.61 -9.61 6.75
CA GLY A 20 13.87 -10.87 6.81
C GLY A 20 13.32 -11.23 8.18
N LYS A 21 13.38 -10.31 9.14
CA LYS A 21 12.85 -10.52 10.50
C LYS A 21 11.38 -10.16 10.57
N GLU A 22 10.62 -10.94 11.33
CA GLU A 22 9.21 -10.64 11.56
C GLU A 22 9.01 -9.41 12.44
N VAL A 23 8.10 -8.54 12.01
CA VAL A 23 7.64 -7.36 12.74
C VAL A 23 6.13 -7.49 12.91
N SER A 24 5.65 -7.40 14.13
CA SER A 24 4.20 -7.37 14.39
C SER A 24 3.64 -5.97 14.14
N LEU A 25 2.51 -5.89 13.43
CA LEU A 25 1.82 -4.61 13.26
C LEU A 25 1.27 -4.05 14.58
N SER A 26 1.23 -4.86 15.64
CA SER A 26 0.89 -4.38 16.98
C SER A 26 1.86 -3.31 17.50
N GLU A 27 3.07 -3.23 16.95
CA GLU A 27 4.03 -2.17 17.27
C GLU A 27 3.53 -0.78 16.86
N TYR A 28 2.57 -0.72 15.94
CA TYR A 28 2.02 0.54 15.43
C TYR A 28 0.66 0.90 16.05
N LYS A 29 0.25 0.24 17.14
CA LYS A 29 -1.01 0.59 17.83
C LYS A 29 -1.05 2.06 18.18
N GLY A 30 -2.20 2.69 17.91
CA GLY A 30 -2.40 4.12 18.16
C GLY A 30 -1.92 5.04 17.04
N LYS A 31 -1.23 4.49 16.04
CA LYS A 31 -0.78 5.25 14.87
C LYS A 31 -1.80 5.15 13.74
N VAL A 32 -1.84 6.18 12.91
CA VAL A 32 -2.53 6.14 11.61
C VAL A 32 -1.56 5.57 10.59
N LEU A 33 -1.98 4.53 9.86
CA LEU A 33 -1.10 3.82 8.92
C LEU A 33 -1.57 4.06 7.48
N LEU A 34 -0.64 4.42 6.62
CA LEU A 34 -0.84 4.39 5.18
C LEU A 34 0.02 3.25 4.62
N ILE A 35 -0.65 2.19 4.18
CA ILE A 35 0.02 0.96 3.72
C ILE A 35 -0.03 0.94 2.20
N VAL A 36 1.14 0.86 1.56
CA VAL A 36 1.29 1.08 0.11
C VAL A 36 2.10 -0.06 -0.50
N ASN A 37 1.63 -0.60 -1.64
CA ASN A 37 2.46 -1.47 -2.48
C ASN A 37 3.15 -0.62 -3.54
N THR A 38 4.45 -0.80 -3.71
CA THR A 38 5.29 0.12 -4.46
C THR A 38 6.14 -0.55 -5.52
N ALA A 39 6.74 0.27 -6.37
CA ALA A 39 7.65 -0.18 -7.42
C ALA A 39 8.63 0.95 -7.78
N THR A 40 9.79 0.58 -8.34
CA THR A 40 10.87 1.51 -8.67
C THR A 40 10.90 1.91 -10.15
N LYS A 41 10.17 1.19 -11.01
CA LYS A 41 10.16 1.40 -12.48
C LYS A 41 8.74 1.60 -13.03
N CYS A 42 7.88 2.23 -12.27
CA CYS A 42 6.50 2.51 -12.62
C CYS A 42 6.34 3.99 -13.00
N GLY A 43 5.36 4.28 -13.87
CA GLY A 43 4.99 5.67 -14.15
C GLY A 43 4.52 6.44 -12.91
N PHE A 44 4.02 5.74 -11.89
CA PHE A 44 3.63 6.33 -10.61
C PHE A 44 4.77 6.40 -9.58
N THR A 45 5.97 5.89 -9.88
CA THR A 45 7.10 5.91 -8.93
C THR A 45 7.41 7.32 -8.39
N PRO A 46 7.23 8.43 -9.15
CA PRO A 46 7.40 9.78 -8.59
C PRO A 46 6.48 10.10 -7.41
N GLN A 47 5.42 9.33 -7.15
CA GLN A 47 4.62 9.48 -5.93
C GLN A 47 5.43 9.27 -4.65
N TYR A 48 6.60 8.64 -4.70
CA TYR A 48 7.50 8.56 -3.55
C TYR A 48 7.85 9.94 -2.98
N GLU A 49 8.02 10.94 -3.84
CA GLU A 49 8.28 12.31 -3.39
C GLU A 49 7.13 12.85 -2.54
N GLU A 50 5.90 12.67 -3.02
CA GLU A 50 4.71 13.12 -2.31
C GLU A 50 4.44 12.31 -1.04
N LEU A 51 4.70 11.00 -1.08
CA LEU A 51 4.60 10.14 0.11
C LEU A 51 5.59 10.58 1.19
N GLN A 52 6.83 10.88 0.82
CA GLN A 52 7.82 11.36 1.78
C GLN A 52 7.44 12.72 2.37
N ALA A 53 6.95 13.63 1.54
CA ALA A 53 6.46 14.92 2.01
C ALA A 53 5.30 14.78 2.99
N LEU A 54 4.36 13.88 2.70
CA LEU A 54 3.24 13.55 3.57
C LEU A 54 3.72 13.00 4.92
N TYR A 55 4.66 12.07 4.86
CA TYR A 55 5.25 11.47 6.06
C TYR A 55 5.94 12.51 6.95
N GLU A 56 6.78 13.35 6.37
CA GLU A 56 7.48 14.41 7.10
C GLU A 56 6.50 15.37 7.76
N LYS A 57 5.41 15.69 7.07
CA LYS A 57 4.40 16.62 7.57
C LYS A 57 3.67 16.07 8.80
N TYR A 58 3.39 14.76 8.84
CA TYR A 58 2.48 14.20 9.83
C TYR A 58 3.10 13.10 10.73
N LYS A 59 4.36 12.72 10.55
CA LYS A 59 4.98 11.69 11.39
C LYS A 59 4.94 12.02 12.88
N ASP A 60 5.14 13.27 13.23
CA ASP A 60 5.10 13.73 14.63
C ASP A 60 3.67 13.83 15.18
N LYS A 61 2.68 13.69 14.31
CA LYS A 61 1.25 13.67 14.68
C LYS A 61 0.65 12.28 14.66
N GLY A 62 1.48 11.26 14.42
CA GLY A 62 1.08 9.86 14.51
C GLY A 62 0.92 9.12 13.20
N LEU A 63 1.31 9.70 12.05
CA LEU A 63 1.31 8.98 10.78
C LEU A 63 2.54 8.10 10.64
N VAL A 64 2.34 6.83 10.22
CA VAL A 64 3.40 5.97 9.72
C VAL A 64 3.01 5.48 8.33
N ILE A 65 3.93 5.54 7.37
CA ILE A 65 3.76 4.95 6.05
C ILE A 65 4.52 3.63 6.03
N LEU A 66 3.84 2.54 5.63
CA LEU A 66 4.43 1.22 5.51
C LEU A 66 4.55 0.87 4.03
N ASP A 67 5.78 0.75 3.57
CA ASP A 67 6.13 0.56 2.15
C ASP A 67 6.45 -0.91 1.88
N PHE A 68 5.67 -1.54 1.00
CA PHE A 68 5.84 -2.93 0.59
C PHE A 68 6.09 -3.02 -0.92
N PRO A 69 7.35 -3.12 -1.36
CA PRO A 69 7.62 -3.32 -2.79
C PRO A 69 7.02 -4.63 -3.29
N CYS A 70 6.43 -4.59 -4.50
CA CYS A 70 5.76 -5.73 -5.11
C CYS A 70 6.05 -5.76 -6.61
N ASN A 71 6.50 -6.92 -7.11
CA ASN A 71 6.90 -7.07 -8.52
C ASN A 71 5.79 -7.64 -9.43
N GLN A 72 4.55 -7.72 -8.93
CA GLN A 72 3.45 -8.37 -9.68
C GLN A 72 2.87 -7.53 -10.82
N PHE A 73 3.17 -6.23 -10.87
CA PHE A 73 2.56 -5.31 -11.83
C PHE A 73 3.60 -4.90 -12.88
N GLY A 74 3.62 -5.65 -13.99
CA GLY A 74 4.54 -5.40 -15.08
C GLY A 74 6.01 -5.64 -14.77
N GLY A 75 6.33 -6.34 -13.68
CA GLY A 75 7.71 -6.56 -13.26
C GLY A 75 8.45 -5.26 -12.92
N GLN A 76 7.74 -4.25 -12.41
CA GLN A 76 8.26 -2.89 -12.22
C GLN A 76 8.97 -2.67 -10.88
N ALA A 77 9.12 -3.73 -10.07
CA ALA A 77 9.93 -3.71 -8.85
C ALA A 77 10.97 -4.83 -8.87
N PRO A 78 11.87 -4.85 -9.87
CA PRO A 78 12.89 -5.89 -9.98
C PRO A 78 13.99 -5.71 -8.93
N GLY A 79 14.76 -6.76 -8.72
CA GLY A 79 15.88 -6.75 -7.80
C GLY A 79 15.48 -7.11 -6.38
N ASP A 80 16.47 -7.15 -5.50
CA ASP A 80 16.26 -7.45 -4.09
C ASP A 80 15.86 -6.21 -3.30
N ILE A 81 15.42 -6.40 -2.07
CA ILE A 81 14.98 -5.29 -1.23
C ILE A 81 16.11 -4.31 -0.92
N ALA A 82 17.35 -4.77 -0.81
CA ALA A 82 18.48 -3.89 -0.56
C ALA A 82 18.67 -2.88 -1.69
N SER A 83 18.60 -3.33 -2.95
CA SER A 83 18.74 -2.44 -4.11
C SER A 83 17.54 -1.51 -4.26
N ILE A 84 16.33 -1.98 -3.95
CA ILE A 84 15.12 -1.15 -3.96
C ILE A 84 15.22 -0.06 -2.89
N HIS A 85 15.66 -0.41 -1.70
CA HIS A 85 15.84 0.54 -0.60
C HIS A 85 16.87 1.62 -0.95
N GLU A 86 17.99 1.22 -1.53
CA GLU A 86 19.02 2.16 -1.99
C GLU A 86 18.46 3.14 -3.03
N PHE A 87 17.69 2.64 -3.99
CA PHE A 87 17.02 3.51 -4.98
C PHE A 87 16.12 4.55 -4.31
N CYS A 88 15.26 4.10 -3.38
CA CYS A 88 14.30 4.99 -2.70
C CYS A 88 14.99 6.05 -1.85
N THR A 89 16.01 5.66 -1.08
CA THR A 89 16.73 6.58 -0.21
C THR A 89 17.60 7.54 -1.00
N SER A 90 18.25 7.08 -2.07
CA SER A 90 19.13 7.92 -2.90
C SER A 90 18.35 8.91 -3.75
N LYS A 91 17.26 8.48 -4.37
CA LYS A 91 16.49 9.32 -5.30
C LYS A 91 15.43 10.17 -4.62
N TYR A 92 14.75 9.64 -3.60
CA TYR A 92 13.59 10.28 -2.97
C TYR A 92 13.80 10.63 -1.50
N SER A 93 14.95 10.28 -0.93
CA SER A 93 15.28 10.53 0.48
C SER A 93 14.22 9.97 1.45
N THR A 94 13.67 8.80 1.13
CA THR A 94 12.61 8.21 1.94
C THR A 94 13.12 7.83 3.34
N THR A 95 12.29 8.09 4.35
CA THR A 95 12.60 7.80 5.74
C THR A 95 11.52 6.96 6.43
N PHE A 96 10.40 6.71 5.79
CA PHE A 96 9.36 5.83 6.34
C PHE A 96 9.78 4.36 6.26
N PRO A 97 9.22 3.49 7.11
CA PRO A 97 9.56 2.06 7.12
C PRO A 97 9.33 1.39 5.77
N GLN A 98 10.33 0.66 5.30
CA GLN A 98 10.24 -0.17 4.10
C GLN A 98 10.44 -1.63 4.52
N PHE A 99 9.60 -2.51 3.96
CA PHE A 99 9.54 -3.93 4.28
C PHE A 99 10.04 -4.78 3.12
N ASP A 100 10.20 -6.07 3.36
CA ASP A 100 10.59 -6.99 2.31
C ASP A 100 9.54 -7.05 1.20
N LYS A 101 9.94 -7.46 0.02
CA LYS A 101 9.05 -7.64 -1.14
C LYS A 101 7.98 -8.67 -0.83
N ILE A 102 6.76 -8.42 -1.29
CA ILE A 102 5.61 -9.30 -1.10
C ILE A 102 4.82 -9.45 -2.40
N ASP A 103 3.96 -10.46 -2.43
CA ASP A 103 2.83 -10.50 -3.34
C ASP A 103 1.60 -9.93 -2.64
N VAL A 104 0.78 -9.20 -3.39
CA VAL A 104 -0.46 -8.58 -2.87
C VAL A 104 -1.71 -9.26 -3.41
N ASN A 105 -1.58 -10.10 -4.44
CA ASN A 105 -2.66 -10.87 -5.04
C ASN A 105 -2.20 -12.30 -5.29
N GLY A 106 -3.16 -13.23 -5.39
CA GLY A 106 -2.94 -14.59 -5.83
C GLY A 106 -2.56 -15.55 -4.72
N GLU A 107 -2.01 -16.69 -5.11
CA GLU A 107 -1.76 -17.82 -4.22
C GLU A 107 -0.81 -17.50 -3.06
N ASN A 108 0.21 -16.68 -3.34
CA ASN A 108 1.25 -16.32 -2.38
C ASN A 108 1.05 -14.92 -1.77
N GLU A 109 -0.16 -14.40 -1.85
CA GLU A 109 -0.44 -13.04 -1.34
C GLU A 109 -0.16 -12.94 0.17
N SER A 110 0.34 -11.77 0.56
CA SER A 110 0.50 -11.41 1.96
C SER A 110 -0.85 -11.50 2.68
N PRO A 111 -0.92 -12.19 3.84
CA PRO A 111 -2.14 -12.20 4.65
C PRO A 111 -2.62 -10.80 5.04
N LEU A 112 -1.70 -9.86 5.25
CA LEU A 112 -2.03 -8.46 5.51
C LEU A 112 -2.82 -7.86 4.35
N PHE A 113 -2.35 -8.04 3.10
CA PHE A 113 -3.04 -7.48 1.94
C PHE A 113 -4.37 -8.20 1.64
N ALA A 114 -4.46 -9.51 1.90
CA ALA A 114 -5.74 -10.21 1.84
C ALA A 114 -6.76 -9.59 2.78
N TYR A 115 -6.35 -9.27 4.01
CA TYR A 115 -7.19 -8.61 5.00
C TYR A 115 -7.60 -7.20 4.55
N LEU A 116 -6.63 -6.39 4.08
CA LEU A 116 -6.90 -5.02 3.62
C LEU A 116 -7.92 -5.01 2.48
N LYS A 117 -7.75 -5.89 1.49
CA LYS A 117 -8.68 -6.03 0.37
C LYS A 117 -10.09 -6.46 0.82
N SER A 118 -10.17 -7.27 1.85
CA SER A 118 -11.46 -7.72 2.41
C SER A 118 -12.24 -6.59 3.09
N LYS A 119 -11.54 -5.57 3.57
CA LYS A 119 -12.13 -4.41 4.25
C LYS A 119 -12.45 -3.27 3.29
N GLN A 120 -11.61 -3.07 2.27
CA GLN A 120 -11.78 -2.01 1.28
C GLN A 120 -11.55 -2.58 -0.11
N GLY A 121 -12.63 -2.85 -0.82
CA GLY A 121 -12.60 -3.35 -2.19
C GLY A 121 -12.32 -2.24 -3.21
N PHE A 122 -12.21 -2.65 -4.48
CA PHE A 122 -12.01 -1.74 -5.59
C PHE A 122 -13.32 -1.03 -5.97
N LYS A 123 -13.27 0.29 -6.13
CA LYS A 123 -14.43 1.14 -6.45
C LYS A 123 -14.21 2.01 -7.69
N GLY A 124 -13.30 1.62 -8.58
CA GLY A 124 -12.97 2.36 -9.79
C GLY A 124 -11.72 3.22 -9.64
N PHE A 125 -11.21 3.67 -10.79
CA PHE A 125 -10.03 4.54 -10.85
C PHE A 125 -10.37 6.04 -10.78
N GLY A 126 -11.65 6.39 -10.67
CA GLY A 126 -12.10 7.78 -10.69
C GLY A 126 -12.30 8.30 -12.12
N ASN A 127 -12.15 9.61 -12.28
CA ASN A 127 -12.39 10.32 -13.54
C ASN A 127 -11.07 10.85 -14.12
N GLY A 128 -11.12 11.21 -15.42
CA GLY A 128 -9.99 11.80 -16.11
C GLY A 128 -9.24 10.83 -17.01
N GLN A 129 -8.24 11.35 -17.72
CA GLN A 129 -7.49 10.58 -18.73
C GLN A 129 -6.69 9.42 -18.14
N GLN A 130 -6.05 9.64 -17.00
CA GLN A 130 -5.25 8.62 -16.35
C GLN A 130 -6.13 7.46 -15.86
N ALA A 131 -7.30 7.77 -15.29
CA ALA A 131 -8.28 6.77 -14.87
C ALA A 131 -8.80 5.98 -16.07
N GLN A 132 -9.07 6.65 -17.18
CA GLN A 132 -9.55 6.01 -18.43
C GLN A 132 -8.48 5.07 -19.00
N PHE A 133 -7.22 5.50 -18.99
CA PHE A 133 -6.09 4.67 -19.42
C PHE A 133 -5.99 3.39 -18.58
N MET A 134 -6.08 3.51 -17.27
CA MET A 134 -6.02 2.37 -16.35
C MET A 134 -7.19 1.42 -16.56
N ASP A 135 -8.41 1.95 -16.71
CA ASP A 135 -9.60 1.14 -16.96
C ASP A 135 -9.44 0.34 -18.25
N ASN A 136 -8.99 0.97 -19.32
CA ASN A 136 -8.79 0.31 -20.62
C ASN A 136 -7.72 -0.78 -20.53
N MET A 137 -6.63 -0.52 -19.84
CA MET A 137 -5.54 -1.48 -19.64
C MET A 137 -6.02 -2.71 -18.86
N MET A 138 -6.76 -2.50 -17.78
CA MET A 138 -7.28 -3.58 -16.95
C MET A 138 -8.30 -4.42 -17.69
N LYS A 139 -9.21 -3.80 -18.45
CA LYS A 139 -10.24 -4.51 -19.23
C LYS A 139 -9.66 -5.43 -20.29
N LYS A 140 -8.50 -5.08 -20.85
CA LYS A 140 -7.82 -5.94 -21.82
C LYS A 140 -7.28 -7.22 -21.18
N GLN A 141 -6.88 -7.14 -19.93
CA GLN A 141 -6.36 -8.30 -19.18
C GLN A 141 -7.50 -9.16 -18.63
N ASP A 142 -8.54 -8.53 -18.11
CA ASP A 142 -9.70 -9.19 -17.52
C ASP A 142 -10.92 -8.24 -17.64
N PRO A 143 -11.86 -8.55 -18.56
CA PRO A 143 -13.06 -7.71 -18.71
C PRO A 143 -13.86 -7.53 -17.42
N ASP A 144 -13.71 -8.46 -16.48
CA ASP A 144 -14.44 -8.52 -15.21
C ASP A 144 -13.63 -7.99 -14.02
N TYR A 145 -12.50 -7.32 -14.30
CA TYR A 145 -11.55 -6.91 -13.28
C TYR A 145 -12.19 -6.05 -12.17
N ALA A 146 -13.15 -5.21 -12.53
CA ALA A 146 -13.74 -4.23 -11.61
C ALA A 146 -14.60 -4.88 -10.52
N SER A 147 -15.07 -6.12 -10.73
CA SER A 147 -15.88 -6.85 -9.75
C SER A 147 -15.05 -7.51 -8.65
N LYS A 148 -13.73 -7.52 -8.79
CA LYS A 148 -12.81 -8.20 -7.86
C LYS A 148 -12.14 -7.19 -6.94
N PRO A 149 -11.86 -7.56 -5.67
CA PRO A 149 -11.20 -6.65 -4.72
C PRO A 149 -9.69 -6.55 -4.90
N ASP A 150 -9.09 -7.31 -5.81
CA ASP A 150 -7.66 -7.36 -6.04
C ASP A 150 -7.03 -5.97 -6.13
N VAL A 151 -5.79 -5.85 -5.69
CA VAL A 151 -4.96 -4.69 -5.98
C VAL A 151 -4.72 -4.65 -7.48
N LYS A 152 -4.97 -3.51 -8.12
CA LYS A 152 -4.95 -3.40 -9.58
C LYS A 152 -3.61 -2.97 -10.14
N TRP A 153 -2.87 -2.14 -9.40
CA TRP A 153 -1.59 -1.62 -9.86
C TRP A 153 -0.70 -1.15 -8.70
N ASN A 154 0.53 -0.78 -9.00
CA ASN A 154 1.46 -0.19 -8.04
C ASN A 154 0.89 1.10 -7.44
N PHE A 155 1.31 1.43 -6.23
CA PHE A 155 0.91 2.63 -5.48
C PHE A 155 -0.56 2.69 -5.10
N THR A 156 -1.19 1.53 -4.94
CA THR A 156 -2.47 1.40 -4.25
C THR A 156 -2.22 1.55 -2.75
N LYS A 157 -3.06 2.33 -2.08
CA LYS A 157 -2.87 2.71 -0.68
C LYS A 157 -4.10 2.32 0.14
N PHE A 158 -3.85 1.80 1.34
CA PHE A 158 -4.88 1.52 2.32
C PHE A 158 -4.62 2.36 3.56
N LEU A 159 -5.65 3.04 4.06
CA LEU A 159 -5.56 3.87 5.26
C LEU A 159 -6.17 3.16 6.45
N VAL A 160 -5.41 3.06 7.53
CA VAL A 160 -5.84 2.49 8.80
C VAL A 160 -5.84 3.61 9.84
N ASP A 161 -6.95 3.76 10.56
CA ASP A 161 -7.05 4.80 11.59
C ASP A 161 -6.33 4.39 12.90
N SER A 162 -6.29 5.29 13.87
CA SER A 162 -5.59 5.06 15.14
C SER A 162 -6.21 3.95 16.00
N LYS A 163 -7.40 3.49 15.65
CA LYS A 163 -8.11 2.38 16.32
C LYS A 163 -7.90 1.05 15.61
N GLY A 164 -7.17 1.03 14.50
CA GLY A 164 -6.90 -0.17 13.71
C GLY A 164 -7.95 -0.51 12.68
N GLU A 165 -8.90 0.40 12.39
CA GLU A 165 -9.90 0.19 11.36
C GLU A 165 -9.36 0.59 9.99
N VAL A 166 -9.61 -0.25 8.97
CA VAL A 166 -9.26 0.06 7.58
C VAL A 166 -10.36 0.95 7.01
N VAL A 167 -10.09 2.24 6.90
CA VAL A 167 -11.12 3.26 6.62
C VAL A 167 -11.16 3.73 5.19
N ALA A 168 -10.11 3.50 4.40
CA ALA A 168 -10.08 3.95 3.01
C ALA A 168 -9.10 3.13 2.17
N ARG A 169 -9.34 3.14 0.86
CA ARG A 169 -8.44 2.64 -0.17
C ARG A 169 -8.33 3.70 -1.26
N PHE A 170 -7.11 3.97 -1.70
CA PHE A 170 -6.83 4.95 -2.75
C PHE A 170 -6.10 4.25 -3.89
N GLU A 171 -6.67 4.28 -5.09
CA GLU A 171 -6.02 3.82 -6.30
C GLU A 171 -4.87 4.78 -6.68
N PRO A 172 -3.88 4.36 -7.47
CA PRO A 172 -2.75 5.23 -7.80
C PRO A 172 -3.16 6.50 -8.57
N THR A 173 -4.33 6.49 -9.21
CA THR A 173 -4.88 7.63 -9.94
C THR A 173 -5.48 8.71 -9.05
N VAL A 174 -5.66 8.44 -7.76
CA VAL A 174 -6.17 9.44 -6.79
C VAL A 174 -5.06 10.44 -6.47
N SER A 175 -5.40 11.74 -6.48
CA SER A 175 -4.41 12.77 -6.17
C SER A 175 -3.86 12.64 -4.76
N MET A 176 -2.58 12.89 -4.58
CA MET A 176 -1.94 12.85 -3.26
C MET A 176 -2.45 13.98 -2.35
N ASN A 177 -2.96 15.07 -2.92
CA ASN A 177 -3.61 16.12 -2.12
C ASN A 177 -4.88 15.60 -1.44
N PHE A 178 -5.67 14.81 -2.16
CA PHE A 178 -6.87 14.19 -1.57
C PHE A 178 -6.48 13.16 -0.52
N VAL A 179 -5.48 12.31 -0.79
CA VAL A 179 -4.96 11.34 0.20
C VAL A 179 -4.51 12.09 1.47
N SER A 180 -3.76 13.17 1.31
CA SER A 180 -3.30 13.99 2.44
C SER A 180 -4.46 14.55 3.27
N THR A 181 -5.51 15.03 2.61
CA THR A 181 -6.70 15.55 3.30
C THR A 181 -7.38 14.48 4.14
N VAL A 182 -7.57 13.27 3.60
CA VAL A 182 -8.20 12.17 4.33
C VAL A 182 -7.31 11.71 5.48
N VAL A 183 -6.00 11.57 5.25
CA VAL A 183 -5.03 11.21 6.30
C VAL A 183 -5.11 12.22 7.46
N SER A 184 -5.05 13.50 7.13
CA SER A 184 -5.14 14.59 8.14
C SER A 184 -6.40 14.48 8.99
N SER A 185 -7.54 14.12 8.38
CA SER A 185 -8.81 13.99 9.09
C SER A 185 -8.82 12.86 10.13
N LYS A 186 -7.88 11.90 10.04
CA LYS A 186 -7.77 10.76 10.96
C LYS A 186 -6.75 10.97 12.08
N LEU A 187 -5.97 12.05 12.02
CA LEU A 187 -4.91 12.33 12.99
C LEU A 187 -5.40 13.09 14.21
N TYR A 188 -6.64 13.50 14.23
CA TYR A 188 -7.23 14.32 15.30
C TYR A 188 -8.52 13.71 15.85
#